data_9f9703c41b9b6e9428043aad3a1e7f55
#
_entry.id   9f9703c41b9b6e9428043aad3a1e7f55
#
_cell.length_a   1.000
_cell.length_b   1.000
_cell.length_c   1.000
_cell.angle_alpha   90.00
_cell.angle_beta   90.00
_cell.angle_gamma   90.00
#
_symmetry.space_group_name_H-M   'P 1'
#
loop_
_entity.id
_entity.type
_entity.pdbx_description
1 polymer ?
#
loop_
_entity_poly.entity_id
_entity_poly.type
_entity_poly.pdbx_seq_one_letter_code
_entity_poly.pdbx_strand_id
1 'polypeptide(L)'
;MPHRKVMREWLVPLAERTTVLAFVLLFVDYVLWAALLTGTVMFEAWWAKLLCGLAAGFVIGRLFILGHDACHQSLTPHRNLNKWLGRIAFLPSLTAYSLWDIGHNVVHHGYTNLKGFDFVWAPYTPEEFAALSPFEKLRDRVYRSGWAPGLYYMIEIWWNKMVFPNEKNMPTRRPIFIKDCLLITGFGVAWVAAMTWAAIATEQSVALMLLMGVVVPFFFWVSMIGFVVYVHHTHVKVSWHDERGAWSKAQPFVSTTVHLTFPLQIGALMHHIMEHTAHHLDMSIPLYKLKQAQSKLEELLPERIVIQPFSWGWYFQTARDCKLYDFKIDSWTDYEGRPTSVKSTPVAA
;
A
#
# COMPACT_ATOMS: atom_id res chain seq x y z
N MET A 1 -6.58 13.58 22.88
CA MET A 1 -6.56 13.71 21.39
C MET A 1 -7.81 14.42 20.93
N PRO A 2 -7.73 15.48 20.09
CA PRO A 2 -8.92 16.11 19.53
C PRO A 2 -9.72 15.09 18.71
N HIS A 3 -11.05 15.32 18.62
CA HIS A 3 -11.90 14.46 17.79
C HIS A 3 -11.51 14.55 16.32
N ARG A 4 -11.59 13.43 15.56
CA ARG A 4 -11.22 13.35 14.12
C ARG A 4 -11.82 14.49 13.29
N LYS A 5 -13.09 14.87 13.56
CA LYS A 5 -13.76 15.96 12.85
C LYS A 5 -13.00 17.28 12.99
N VAL A 6 -12.57 17.63 14.21
CA VAL A 6 -11.80 18.86 14.48
C VAL A 6 -10.46 18.84 13.76
N MET A 7 -9.75 17.71 13.83
CA MET A 7 -8.47 17.57 13.13
C MET A 7 -8.61 17.68 11.60
N ARG A 8 -9.69 17.14 11.04
CA ARG A 8 -9.99 17.29 9.60
C ARG A 8 -10.27 18.74 9.21
N GLU A 9 -10.96 19.51 10.08
CA GLU A 9 -11.23 20.93 9.83
C GLU A 9 -9.94 21.74 9.64
N TRP A 10 -8.86 21.38 10.32
CA TRP A 10 -7.54 22.00 10.11
C TRP A 10 -6.98 21.79 8.71
N LEU A 11 -7.35 20.70 8.05
CA LEU A 11 -6.81 20.26 6.76
C LEU A 11 -7.70 20.63 5.56
N VAL A 12 -8.93 21.09 5.80
CA VAL A 12 -9.89 21.48 4.75
C VAL A 12 -9.28 22.37 3.65
N PRO A 13 -8.44 23.40 3.96
CA PRO A 13 -7.82 24.22 2.94
C PRO A 13 -6.87 23.46 2.00
N LEU A 14 -6.39 22.28 2.42
CA LEU A 14 -5.48 21.43 1.65
C LEU A 14 -6.22 20.37 0.81
N ALA A 15 -7.54 20.26 0.95
CA ALA A 15 -8.35 19.31 0.19
C ALA A 15 -8.74 19.81 -1.23
N GLU A 16 -8.23 20.96 -1.65
CA GLU A 16 -8.43 21.49 -3.01
C GLU A 16 -7.73 20.62 -4.04
N ARG A 17 -8.44 20.26 -5.11
CA ARG A 17 -8.02 19.30 -6.13
C ARG A 17 -7.92 19.98 -7.49
N THR A 18 -6.89 19.58 -8.26
CA THR A 18 -6.60 20.15 -9.58
C THR A 18 -6.63 19.07 -10.65
N THR A 19 -7.64 19.13 -11.54
CA THR A 19 -7.80 18.16 -12.63
C THR A 19 -6.59 18.14 -13.57
N VAL A 20 -6.05 19.33 -13.89
CA VAL A 20 -4.88 19.44 -14.79
C VAL A 20 -3.68 18.69 -14.23
N LEU A 21 -3.38 18.87 -12.94
CA LEU A 21 -2.24 18.19 -12.31
C LEU A 21 -2.42 16.66 -12.28
N ALA A 22 -3.65 16.19 -12.05
CA ALA A 22 -3.96 14.76 -12.11
C ALA A 22 -3.63 14.17 -13.49
N PHE A 23 -4.01 14.84 -14.57
CA PHE A 23 -3.68 14.41 -15.92
C PHE A 23 -2.18 14.49 -16.22
N VAL A 24 -1.50 15.55 -15.78
CA VAL A 24 -0.05 15.70 -15.98
C VAL A 24 0.71 14.56 -15.28
N LEU A 25 0.38 14.25 -14.01
CA LEU A 25 1.03 13.17 -13.27
C LEU A 25 0.78 11.82 -13.93
N LEU A 26 -0.47 11.52 -14.31
CA LEU A 26 -0.81 10.28 -14.98
C LEU A 26 -0.09 10.16 -16.34
N PHE A 27 -0.07 11.21 -17.13
CA PHE A 27 0.60 11.24 -18.43
C PHE A 27 2.11 11.03 -18.29
N VAL A 28 2.77 11.75 -17.38
CA VAL A 28 4.21 11.63 -17.14
C VAL A 28 4.56 10.20 -16.71
N ASP A 29 3.81 9.62 -15.78
CA ASP A 29 4.10 8.26 -15.31
C ASP A 29 3.85 7.21 -16.40
N TYR A 30 2.84 7.37 -17.25
CA TYR A 30 2.62 6.47 -18.40
C TYR A 30 3.71 6.62 -19.47
N VAL A 31 4.17 7.84 -19.76
CA VAL A 31 5.28 8.08 -20.69
C VAL A 31 6.57 7.44 -20.15
N LEU A 32 6.86 7.62 -18.87
CA LEU A 32 8.02 6.98 -18.23
C LEU A 32 7.93 5.45 -18.29
N TRP A 33 6.77 4.88 -17.97
CA TRP A 33 6.56 3.44 -18.03
C TRP A 33 6.75 2.89 -19.45
N ALA A 34 6.14 3.54 -20.45
CA ALA A 34 6.29 3.15 -21.86
C ALA A 34 7.75 3.29 -22.33
N ALA A 35 8.44 4.36 -21.97
CA ALA A 35 9.85 4.57 -22.31
C ALA A 35 10.75 3.47 -21.70
N LEU A 36 10.50 3.08 -20.45
CA LEU A 36 11.25 2.02 -19.78
C LEU A 36 10.97 0.64 -20.39
N LEU A 37 9.73 0.33 -20.74
CA LEU A 37 9.43 -0.89 -21.50
C LEU A 37 10.08 -0.88 -22.90
N THR A 38 10.08 0.27 -23.58
CA THR A 38 10.83 0.43 -24.83
C THR A 38 12.32 0.20 -24.59
N GLY A 39 12.89 0.70 -23.48
CA GLY A 39 14.26 0.42 -23.09
C GLY A 39 14.54 -1.07 -22.93
N THR A 40 13.61 -1.84 -22.32
CA THR A 40 13.77 -3.32 -22.25
C THR A 40 13.78 -3.99 -23.63
N VAL A 41 13.16 -3.40 -24.62
CA VAL A 41 13.19 -3.90 -26.01
C VAL A 41 14.49 -3.48 -26.70
N MET A 42 14.90 -2.23 -26.58
CA MET A 42 15.99 -1.63 -27.38
C MET A 42 17.39 -1.97 -26.90
N PHE A 43 17.61 -2.17 -25.61
CA PHE A 43 18.93 -2.56 -25.10
C PHE A 43 19.22 -4.03 -25.38
N GLU A 44 20.45 -4.35 -25.75
CA GLU A 44 20.90 -5.75 -25.94
C GLU A 44 21.36 -6.37 -24.61
N ALA A 45 22.05 -5.57 -23.77
CA ALA A 45 22.62 -6.03 -22.51
C ALA A 45 21.52 -6.40 -21.50
N TRP A 46 21.55 -7.62 -21.00
CA TRP A 46 20.55 -8.13 -20.04
C TRP A 46 20.45 -7.28 -18.77
N TRP A 47 21.56 -6.74 -18.27
CA TRP A 47 21.56 -5.88 -17.09
C TRP A 47 20.89 -4.54 -17.34
N ALA A 48 20.98 -3.97 -18.56
CA ALA A 48 20.28 -2.75 -18.92
C ALA A 48 18.77 -3.01 -19.02
N LYS A 49 18.35 -4.16 -19.59
CA LYS A 49 16.95 -4.60 -19.55
C LYS A 49 16.43 -4.76 -18.11
N LEU A 50 17.24 -5.36 -17.23
CA LEU A 50 16.91 -5.50 -15.81
C LEU A 50 16.70 -4.15 -15.13
N LEU A 51 17.59 -3.19 -15.34
CA LEU A 51 17.46 -1.84 -14.78
C LEU A 51 16.19 -1.13 -15.29
N CYS A 52 15.88 -1.26 -16.58
CA CYS A 52 14.64 -0.75 -17.17
C CYS A 52 13.41 -1.44 -16.52
N GLY A 53 13.45 -2.76 -16.35
CA GLY A 53 12.36 -3.51 -15.71
C GLY A 53 12.14 -3.11 -14.25
N LEU A 54 13.19 -2.96 -13.46
CA LEU A 54 13.11 -2.49 -12.07
C LEU A 54 12.53 -1.06 -12.00
N ALA A 55 13.03 -0.15 -12.85
CA ALA A 55 12.52 1.22 -12.93
C ALA A 55 11.05 1.25 -13.41
N ALA A 56 10.67 0.40 -14.38
CA ALA A 56 9.27 0.26 -14.81
C ALA A 56 8.37 -0.22 -13.66
N GLY A 57 8.84 -1.15 -12.84
CA GLY A 57 8.14 -1.58 -11.63
C GLY A 57 7.96 -0.47 -10.60
N PHE A 58 8.95 0.40 -10.43
CA PHE A 58 8.82 1.60 -9.60
C PHE A 58 7.75 2.55 -10.14
N VAL A 59 7.71 2.77 -11.46
CA VAL A 59 6.69 3.62 -12.10
C VAL A 59 5.30 2.98 -12.01
N ILE A 60 5.17 1.65 -12.08
CA ILE A 60 3.90 0.96 -11.78
C ILE A 60 3.43 1.31 -10.36
N GLY A 61 4.35 1.35 -9.38
CA GLY A 61 4.02 1.77 -8.02
C GLY A 61 3.54 3.22 -7.94
N ARG A 62 4.12 4.13 -8.71
CA ARG A 62 3.66 5.53 -8.82
C ARG A 62 2.26 5.62 -9.42
N LEU A 63 2.01 4.91 -10.52
CA LEU A 63 0.68 4.80 -11.13
C LEU A 63 -0.34 4.19 -10.15
N PHE A 64 0.07 3.19 -9.38
CA PHE A 64 -0.77 2.62 -8.33
C PHE A 64 -1.17 3.67 -7.28
N ILE A 65 -0.26 4.55 -6.85
CA ILE A 65 -0.56 5.63 -5.89
C ILE A 65 -1.54 6.65 -6.50
N LEU A 66 -1.45 6.98 -7.79
CA LEU A 66 -2.46 7.80 -8.47
C LEU A 66 -3.84 7.11 -8.50
N GLY A 67 -3.87 5.81 -8.78
CA GLY A 67 -5.10 5.00 -8.73
C GLY A 67 -5.71 4.95 -7.34
N HIS A 68 -4.88 4.83 -6.32
CA HIS A 68 -5.25 4.88 -4.91
C HIS A 68 -5.93 6.21 -4.55
N ASP A 69 -5.35 7.36 -4.92
CA ASP A 69 -5.95 8.68 -4.71
C ASP A 69 -7.28 8.84 -5.47
N ALA A 70 -7.35 8.30 -6.68
CA ALA A 70 -8.59 8.30 -7.44
C ALA A 70 -9.70 7.47 -6.74
N CYS A 71 -9.36 6.38 -6.05
CA CYS A 71 -10.28 5.62 -5.22
C CYS A 71 -10.82 6.46 -4.06
N HIS A 72 -9.99 7.25 -3.41
CA HIS A 72 -10.39 8.19 -2.35
C HIS A 72 -11.20 9.37 -2.85
N GLN A 73 -11.40 9.51 -4.15
CA GLN A 73 -12.03 10.66 -4.78
C GLN A 73 -11.24 11.96 -4.55
N SER A 74 -9.94 11.85 -4.27
CA SER A 74 -9.04 12.98 -3.97
C SER A 74 -8.20 13.43 -5.15
N LEU A 75 -8.08 12.62 -6.21
CA LEU A 75 -7.22 12.94 -7.37
C LEU A 75 -7.74 14.15 -8.17
N THR A 76 -9.06 14.21 -8.42
CA THR A 76 -9.76 15.32 -9.12
C THR A 76 -11.05 15.71 -8.40
N PRO A 77 -11.63 16.90 -8.64
CA PRO A 77 -12.92 17.27 -8.08
C PRO A 77 -14.12 16.49 -8.67
N HIS A 78 -13.92 15.69 -9.71
CA HIS A 78 -14.98 15.02 -10.46
C HIS A 78 -15.04 13.53 -10.18
N ARG A 79 -16.08 13.08 -9.47
CA ARG A 79 -16.23 11.67 -9.02
C ARG A 79 -16.16 10.64 -10.15
N ASN A 80 -16.82 10.88 -11.28
CA ASN A 80 -16.80 9.94 -12.41
C ASN A 80 -15.44 9.90 -13.10
N LEU A 81 -14.78 11.06 -13.19
CA LEU A 81 -13.43 11.14 -13.73
C LEU A 81 -12.43 10.35 -12.87
N ASN A 82 -12.51 10.48 -11.54
CA ASN A 82 -11.70 9.69 -10.62
C ASN A 82 -11.87 8.19 -10.83
N LYS A 83 -13.10 7.70 -11.04
CA LYS A 83 -13.35 6.29 -11.32
C LYS A 83 -12.69 5.79 -12.60
N TRP A 84 -12.63 6.63 -13.64
CA TRP A 84 -11.98 6.27 -14.90
C TRP A 84 -10.46 6.38 -14.81
N LEU A 85 -9.95 7.50 -14.29
CA LEU A 85 -8.51 7.69 -14.10
C LEU A 85 -7.92 6.63 -13.15
N GLY A 86 -8.66 6.25 -12.10
CA GLY A 86 -8.23 5.20 -11.19
C GLY A 86 -8.13 3.84 -11.86
N ARG A 87 -9.10 3.46 -12.72
CA ARG A 87 -8.99 2.23 -13.51
C ARG A 87 -7.78 2.26 -14.44
N ILE A 88 -7.59 3.37 -15.15
CA ILE A 88 -6.45 3.53 -16.05
C ILE A 88 -5.14 3.42 -15.24
N ALA A 89 -5.01 4.15 -14.15
CA ALA A 89 -3.82 4.15 -13.31
C ALA A 89 -3.49 2.76 -12.71
N PHE A 90 -4.51 1.95 -12.42
CA PHE A 90 -4.34 0.59 -11.90
C PHE A 90 -4.05 -0.49 -12.95
N LEU A 91 -4.14 -0.20 -14.25
CA LEU A 91 -3.90 -1.21 -15.29
C LEU A 91 -2.53 -1.89 -15.18
N PRO A 92 -1.39 -1.14 -15.11
CA PRO A 92 -0.08 -1.78 -15.06
C PRO A 92 0.18 -2.58 -13.76
N SER A 93 -0.52 -2.23 -12.68
CA SER A 93 -0.48 -2.97 -11.41
C SER A 93 -1.44 -4.16 -11.37
N LEU A 94 -2.22 -4.39 -12.43
CA LEU A 94 -3.25 -5.42 -12.50
C LEU A 94 -4.18 -5.43 -11.28
N THR A 95 -4.59 -4.23 -10.84
CA THR A 95 -5.44 -4.05 -9.65
C THR A 95 -6.86 -3.68 -10.05
N ALA A 96 -7.84 -4.46 -9.61
CA ALA A 96 -9.26 -4.20 -9.89
C ALA A 96 -9.76 -3.01 -9.05
N TYR A 97 -10.05 -1.88 -9.69
CA TYR A 97 -10.42 -0.62 -9.05
C TYR A 97 -11.56 -0.77 -8.03
N SER A 98 -12.64 -1.44 -8.39
CA SER A 98 -13.82 -1.55 -7.53
C SER A 98 -13.60 -2.47 -6.32
N LEU A 99 -12.72 -3.46 -6.43
CA LEU A 99 -12.33 -4.32 -5.31
C LEU A 99 -11.38 -3.56 -4.36
N TRP A 100 -10.43 -2.81 -4.94
CA TRP A 100 -9.55 -1.94 -4.15
C TRP A 100 -10.35 -0.88 -3.39
N ASP A 101 -11.30 -0.22 -4.05
CA ASP A 101 -12.17 0.80 -3.43
C ASP A 101 -12.87 0.25 -2.17
N ILE A 102 -13.44 -0.96 -2.23
CA ILE A 102 -14.05 -1.56 -1.04
C ILE A 102 -13.01 -1.98 -0.01
N GLY A 103 -12.00 -2.75 -0.43
CA GLY A 103 -10.99 -3.28 0.50
C GLY A 103 -10.22 -2.18 1.21
N HIS A 104 -9.88 -1.13 0.50
CA HIS A 104 -9.07 -0.04 1.02
C HIS A 104 -9.91 1.05 1.72
N ASN A 105 -10.92 1.62 1.04
CA ASN A 105 -11.65 2.74 1.60
C ASN A 105 -12.64 2.32 2.69
N VAL A 106 -13.39 1.22 2.49
CA VAL A 106 -14.43 0.82 3.42
C VAL A 106 -13.87 -0.02 4.55
N VAL A 107 -12.99 -0.96 4.24
CA VAL A 107 -12.45 -1.89 5.25
C VAL A 107 -11.24 -1.27 5.94
N HIS A 108 -10.14 -1.03 5.22
CA HIS A 108 -8.90 -0.58 5.83
C HIS A 108 -9.01 0.81 6.47
N HIS A 109 -9.40 1.85 5.73
CA HIS A 109 -9.57 3.20 6.30
C HIS A 109 -10.76 3.30 7.26
N GLY A 110 -11.80 2.47 7.06
CA GLY A 110 -12.96 2.45 7.94
C GLY A 110 -12.69 1.82 9.30
N TYR A 111 -11.70 0.91 9.38
CA TYR A 111 -11.44 0.08 10.55
C TYR A 111 -9.94 -0.14 10.80
N THR A 112 -9.10 0.84 10.47
CA THR A 112 -7.64 0.73 10.58
C THR A 112 -7.21 0.15 11.93
N ASN A 113 -6.43 -0.94 11.89
CA ASN A 113 -5.93 -1.68 13.05
C ASN A 113 -7.02 -2.21 14.01
N LEU A 114 -8.24 -2.45 13.51
CA LEU A 114 -9.25 -3.19 14.26
C LEU A 114 -9.24 -4.67 13.84
N LYS A 115 -8.81 -5.54 14.75
CA LYS A 115 -8.74 -6.99 14.55
C LYS A 115 -10.10 -7.57 14.13
N GLY A 116 -10.09 -8.46 13.15
CA GLY A 116 -11.31 -9.05 12.60
C GLY A 116 -12.01 -8.22 11.52
N PHE A 117 -11.65 -6.95 11.37
CA PHE A 117 -12.14 -6.05 10.32
C PHE A 117 -11.01 -5.68 9.36
N ASP A 118 -9.97 -4.99 9.83
CA ASP A 118 -8.82 -4.67 9.01
C ASP A 118 -7.97 -5.91 8.79
N PHE A 119 -7.71 -6.23 7.52
CA PHE A 119 -6.87 -7.35 7.12
C PHE A 119 -5.42 -6.97 6.83
N VAL A 120 -5.12 -5.67 6.80
CA VAL A 120 -3.79 -5.17 6.41
C VAL A 120 -2.80 -5.42 7.54
N TRP A 121 -1.93 -6.40 7.35
CA TRP A 121 -0.91 -6.79 8.33
C TRP A 121 -1.46 -7.10 9.75
N ALA A 122 -2.73 -7.52 9.84
CA ALA A 122 -3.33 -7.89 11.12
C ALA A 122 -2.49 -8.98 11.83
N PRO A 123 -2.02 -8.72 13.06
CA PRO A 123 -1.23 -9.70 13.79
C PRO A 123 -2.11 -10.82 14.33
N TYR A 124 -1.55 -12.01 14.46
CA TYR A 124 -2.12 -13.05 15.31
C TYR A 124 -1.88 -12.71 16.78
N THR A 125 -2.78 -13.19 17.67
CA THR A 125 -2.45 -13.25 19.10
C THR A 125 -1.51 -14.45 19.35
N PRO A 126 -0.82 -14.50 20.51
CA PRO A 126 -0.03 -15.67 20.87
C PRO A 126 -0.85 -16.98 20.87
N GLU A 127 -2.11 -16.92 21.33
CA GLU A 127 -3.02 -18.07 21.35
C GLU A 127 -3.44 -18.49 19.95
N GLU A 128 -3.82 -17.53 19.08
CA GLU A 128 -4.16 -17.81 17.68
C GLU A 128 -2.97 -18.44 16.95
N PHE A 129 -1.77 -17.87 17.13
CA PHE A 129 -0.56 -18.39 16.49
C PHE A 129 -0.23 -19.80 16.98
N ALA A 130 -0.39 -20.08 18.28
CA ALA A 130 -0.17 -21.41 18.83
C ALA A 130 -1.09 -22.47 18.21
N ALA A 131 -2.33 -22.09 17.87
CA ALA A 131 -3.35 -22.95 17.27
C ALA A 131 -3.16 -23.19 15.76
N LEU A 132 -2.31 -22.40 15.06
CA LEU A 132 -2.04 -22.57 13.64
C LEU A 132 -1.37 -23.90 13.33
N SER A 133 -1.64 -24.45 12.14
CA SER A 133 -0.89 -25.58 11.59
C SER A 133 0.59 -25.24 11.37
N PRO A 134 1.48 -26.25 11.28
CA PRO A 134 2.90 -26.01 11.00
C PRO A 134 3.16 -25.18 9.72
N PHE A 135 2.35 -25.41 8.67
CA PHE A 135 2.45 -24.67 7.41
C PHE A 135 2.05 -23.20 7.57
N GLU A 136 0.95 -22.91 8.27
CA GLU A 136 0.50 -21.55 8.53
C GLU A 136 1.49 -20.78 9.41
N LYS A 137 2.07 -21.44 10.43
CA LYS A 137 3.15 -20.87 11.24
C LYS A 137 4.37 -20.52 10.39
N LEU A 138 4.79 -21.42 9.50
CA LEU A 138 5.91 -21.16 8.58
C LEU A 138 5.59 -19.97 7.64
N ARG A 139 4.39 -19.96 7.08
CA ARG A 139 3.91 -18.87 6.20
C ARG A 139 3.95 -17.52 6.90
N ASP A 140 3.41 -17.42 8.12
CA ASP A 140 3.45 -16.17 8.90
C ASP A 140 4.88 -15.75 9.23
N ARG A 141 5.75 -16.71 9.63
CA ARG A 141 7.18 -16.43 9.85
C ARG A 141 7.89 -15.89 8.61
N VAL A 142 7.57 -16.41 7.42
CA VAL A 142 8.09 -15.90 6.14
C VAL A 142 7.58 -14.50 5.88
N TYR A 143 6.28 -14.27 6.00
CA TYR A 143 5.69 -12.95 5.78
C TYR A 143 6.29 -11.88 6.69
N ARG A 144 6.42 -12.18 7.99
CA ARG A 144 6.95 -11.24 9.00
C ARG A 144 8.46 -11.31 9.19
N SER A 145 9.18 -11.96 8.27
CA SER A 145 10.66 -12.04 8.33
C SER A 145 11.36 -10.70 8.07
N GLY A 146 10.68 -9.75 7.43
CA GLY A 146 11.26 -8.55 6.86
C GLY A 146 11.75 -8.73 5.42
N TRP A 147 11.91 -9.96 4.93
CA TRP A 147 12.36 -10.24 3.57
C TRP A 147 11.22 -10.41 2.56
N ALA A 148 10.02 -10.68 3.02
CA ALA A 148 8.90 -11.09 2.18
C ALA A 148 7.61 -10.24 2.32
N PRO A 149 7.66 -8.90 2.53
CA PRO A 149 6.44 -8.10 2.60
C PRO A 149 5.68 -8.09 1.26
N GLY A 150 6.40 -8.18 0.14
CA GLY A 150 5.79 -8.32 -1.18
C GLY A 150 5.05 -9.64 -1.36
N LEU A 151 5.56 -10.75 -0.80
CA LEU A 151 4.88 -12.05 -0.87
C LEU A 151 3.55 -12.02 -0.10
N TYR A 152 3.52 -11.41 1.08
CA TYR A 152 2.28 -11.17 1.81
C TYR A 152 1.28 -10.37 0.97
N TYR A 153 1.71 -9.23 0.43
CA TYR A 153 0.85 -8.37 -0.39
C TYR A 153 0.33 -9.13 -1.62
N MET A 154 1.21 -9.85 -2.32
CA MET A 154 0.85 -10.60 -3.52
C MET A 154 -0.21 -11.67 -3.24
N ILE A 155 -0.08 -12.44 -2.16
CA ILE A 155 -0.97 -13.56 -1.87
C ILE A 155 -2.21 -13.08 -1.11
N GLU A 156 -2.04 -12.40 0.03
CA GLU A 156 -3.15 -12.13 0.94
C GLU A 156 -4.01 -10.94 0.47
N ILE A 157 -3.42 -9.99 -0.25
CA ILE A 157 -4.16 -8.82 -0.72
C ILE A 157 -4.45 -8.93 -2.22
N TRP A 158 -3.43 -8.91 -3.06
CA TRP A 158 -3.62 -8.83 -4.50
C TRP A 158 -4.36 -10.08 -5.05
N TRP A 159 -3.82 -11.27 -4.83
CA TRP A 159 -4.42 -12.51 -5.36
C TRP A 159 -5.77 -12.83 -4.72
N ASN A 160 -5.81 -12.88 -3.39
CA ASN A 160 -7.00 -13.34 -2.68
C ASN A 160 -8.17 -12.33 -2.73
N LYS A 161 -7.89 -11.02 -2.83
CA LYS A 161 -8.92 -9.97 -2.71
C LYS A 161 -9.15 -9.16 -3.97
N MET A 162 -8.16 -9.08 -4.90
CA MET A 162 -8.23 -8.20 -6.07
C MET A 162 -8.35 -8.95 -7.40
N VAL A 163 -8.18 -10.30 -7.42
CA VAL A 163 -8.23 -11.11 -8.63
C VAL A 163 -9.31 -12.18 -8.49
N PHE A 164 -10.52 -11.91 -8.98
CA PHE A 164 -11.70 -12.81 -8.92
C PHE A 164 -11.90 -13.43 -7.52
N PRO A 165 -12.01 -12.64 -6.46
CA PRO A 165 -12.07 -13.17 -5.10
C PRO A 165 -13.30 -14.07 -4.89
N ASN A 166 -13.11 -15.14 -4.12
CA ASN A 166 -14.19 -16.02 -3.69
C ASN A 166 -15.03 -15.36 -2.55
N GLU A 167 -16.11 -16.02 -2.11
CA GLU A 167 -17.02 -15.49 -1.08
C GLU A 167 -16.35 -15.29 0.28
N LYS A 168 -15.40 -16.13 0.63
CA LYS A 168 -14.63 -16.00 1.88
C LYS A 168 -13.81 -14.71 1.90
N ASN A 169 -13.22 -14.36 0.76
CA ASN A 169 -12.32 -13.21 0.63
C ASN A 169 -13.05 -11.89 0.33
N MET A 170 -14.21 -11.98 -0.35
CA MET A 170 -15.07 -10.85 -0.66
C MET A 170 -16.55 -11.31 -0.61
N PRO A 171 -17.21 -11.17 0.56
CA PRO A 171 -18.59 -11.62 0.72
C PRO A 171 -19.61 -10.77 -0.07
N THR A 172 -19.26 -9.52 -0.35
CA THR A 172 -20.09 -8.63 -1.19
C THR A 172 -19.92 -8.99 -2.66
N ARG A 173 -21.04 -9.14 -3.39
CA ARG A 173 -21.05 -9.45 -4.82
C ARG A 173 -21.61 -8.28 -5.62
N ARG A 174 -20.83 -7.77 -6.59
CA ARG A 174 -21.25 -6.70 -7.50
C ARG A 174 -20.75 -7.01 -8.92
N PRO A 175 -21.59 -6.85 -9.96
CA PRO A 175 -21.17 -7.10 -11.35
C PRO A 175 -19.92 -6.30 -11.78
N ILE A 176 -19.72 -5.11 -11.19
CA ILE A 176 -18.56 -4.27 -11.49
C ILE A 176 -17.23 -4.95 -11.11
N PHE A 177 -17.20 -5.80 -10.09
CA PHE A 177 -15.99 -6.52 -9.69
C PHE A 177 -15.48 -7.44 -10.80
N ILE A 178 -16.40 -8.19 -11.43
CA ILE A 178 -16.06 -9.07 -12.56
C ILE A 178 -15.60 -8.24 -13.74
N LYS A 179 -16.26 -7.11 -14.05
CA LYS A 179 -15.87 -6.22 -15.16
C LYS A 179 -14.47 -5.66 -14.94
N ASP A 180 -14.13 -5.18 -13.74
CA ASP A 180 -12.81 -4.67 -13.44
C ASP A 180 -11.75 -5.79 -13.44
N CYS A 181 -12.07 -7.00 -12.96
CA CYS A 181 -11.18 -8.15 -13.07
C CYS A 181 -10.92 -8.55 -14.53
N LEU A 182 -11.95 -8.57 -15.39
CA LEU A 182 -11.79 -8.84 -16.82
C LEU A 182 -10.96 -7.74 -17.50
N LEU A 183 -11.15 -6.49 -17.13
CA LEU A 183 -10.37 -5.36 -17.66
C LEU A 183 -8.87 -5.52 -17.36
N ILE A 184 -8.50 -5.78 -16.12
CA ILE A 184 -7.08 -5.96 -15.76
C ILE A 184 -6.49 -7.24 -16.36
N THR A 185 -7.28 -8.32 -16.45
CA THR A 185 -6.84 -9.56 -17.09
C THR A 185 -6.59 -9.34 -18.58
N GLY A 186 -7.53 -8.67 -19.29
CA GLY A 186 -7.36 -8.31 -20.69
C GLY A 186 -6.14 -7.43 -20.94
N PHE A 187 -5.90 -6.44 -20.06
CA PHE A 187 -4.68 -5.63 -20.11
C PHE A 187 -3.42 -6.47 -19.90
N GLY A 188 -3.40 -7.36 -18.90
CA GLY A 188 -2.25 -8.24 -18.64
C GLY A 188 -1.93 -9.14 -19.83
N VAL A 189 -2.96 -9.73 -20.44
CA VAL A 189 -2.80 -10.54 -21.68
C VAL A 189 -2.25 -9.68 -22.81
N ALA A 190 -2.77 -8.47 -23.02
CA ALA A 190 -2.29 -7.55 -24.05
C ALA A 190 -0.84 -7.13 -23.81
N TRP A 191 -0.44 -6.87 -22.56
CA TRP A 191 0.93 -6.55 -22.19
C TRP A 191 1.89 -7.70 -22.48
N VAL A 192 1.56 -8.92 -22.06
CA VAL A 192 2.34 -10.13 -22.38
C VAL A 192 2.44 -10.33 -23.90
N ALA A 193 1.34 -10.19 -24.63
CA ALA A 193 1.33 -10.32 -26.09
C ALA A 193 2.21 -9.25 -26.77
N ALA A 194 2.15 -7.99 -26.31
CA ALA A 194 2.96 -6.91 -26.86
C ALA A 194 4.46 -7.15 -26.65
N MET A 195 4.88 -7.59 -25.45
CA MET A 195 6.28 -7.91 -25.16
C MET A 195 6.77 -9.15 -25.92
N THR A 196 5.88 -10.15 -26.09
CA THR A 196 6.19 -11.33 -26.92
C THR A 196 6.37 -10.94 -28.39
N TRP A 197 5.46 -10.12 -28.92
CA TRP A 197 5.56 -9.62 -30.29
C TRP A 197 6.85 -8.79 -30.50
N ALA A 198 7.15 -7.90 -29.55
CA ALA A 198 8.38 -7.10 -29.61
C ALA A 198 9.65 -7.97 -29.62
N ALA A 199 9.69 -9.05 -28.80
CA ALA A 199 10.79 -10.01 -28.79
C ALA A 199 10.97 -10.69 -30.16
N ILE A 200 9.87 -11.16 -30.76
CA ILE A 200 9.89 -11.81 -32.08
C ILE A 200 10.32 -10.82 -33.17
N ALA A 201 9.75 -9.61 -33.17
CA ALA A 201 10.05 -8.58 -34.16
C ALA A 201 11.49 -8.06 -34.10
N THR A 202 12.16 -8.19 -32.95
CA THR A 202 13.56 -7.79 -32.73
C THR A 202 14.52 -9.00 -32.66
N GLU A 203 14.06 -10.21 -33.01
CA GLU A 203 14.84 -11.46 -33.00
C GLU A 203 15.51 -11.76 -31.63
N GLN A 204 14.86 -11.34 -30.54
CA GLN A 204 15.34 -11.53 -29.17
C GLN A 204 14.65 -12.71 -28.47
N SER A 205 15.25 -13.18 -27.38
CA SER A 205 14.66 -14.24 -26.56
C SER A 205 13.33 -13.80 -25.94
N VAL A 206 12.25 -14.46 -26.28
CA VAL A 206 10.89 -14.22 -25.70
C VAL A 206 10.93 -14.40 -24.19
N ALA A 207 11.60 -15.45 -23.69
CA ALA A 207 11.71 -15.72 -22.26
C ALA A 207 12.39 -14.57 -21.51
N LEU A 208 13.51 -14.06 -22.03
CA LEU A 208 14.23 -12.93 -21.43
C LEU A 208 13.40 -11.65 -21.49
N MET A 209 12.71 -11.40 -22.61
CA MET A 209 11.86 -10.24 -22.80
C MET A 209 10.68 -10.23 -21.82
N LEU A 210 9.99 -11.36 -21.66
CA LEU A 210 8.91 -11.51 -20.69
C LEU A 210 9.40 -11.40 -19.25
N LEU A 211 10.56 -11.99 -18.94
CA LEU A 211 11.18 -11.87 -17.63
C LEU A 211 11.45 -10.39 -17.29
N MET A 212 12.11 -9.64 -18.18
CA MET A 212 12.56 -8.27 -17.90
C MET A 212 11.45 -7.22 -18.08
N GLY A 213 10.54 -7.43 -19.03
CA GLY A 213 9.49 -6.45 -19.37
C GLY A 213 8.13 -6.71 -18.72
N VAL A 214 7.91 -7.88 -18.07
CA VAL A 214 6.64 -8.21 -17.40
C VAL A 214 6.90 -8.69 -15.97
N VAL A 215 7.66 -9.77 -15.80
CA VAL A 215 7.82 -10.43 -14.50
C VAL A 215 8.57 -9.52 -13.52
N VAL A 216 9.73 -8.99 -13.90
CA VAL A 216 10.54 -8.09 -13.05
C VAL A 216 9.77 -6.84 -12.66
N PRO A 217 9.13 -6.06 -13.58
CA PRO A 217 8.33 -4.90 -13.21
C PRO A 217 7.20 -5.24 -12.24
N PHE A 218 6.47 -6.32 -12.50
CA PHE A 218 5.34 -6.72 -11.66
C PHE A 218 5.80 -7.10 -10.25
N PHE A 219 6.81 -7.95 -10.12
CA PHE A 219 7.30 -8.37 -8.80
C PHE A 219 8.00 -7.24 -8.04
N PHE A 220 8.65 -6.31 -8.74
CA PHE A 220 9.20 -5.11 -8.10
C PHE A 220 8.08 -4.25 -7.51
N TRP A 221 7.04 -3.95 -8.29
CA TRP A 221 5.88 -3.20 -7.80
C TRP A 221 5.23 -3.86 -6.59
N VAL A 222 4.93 -5.16 -6.68
CA VAL A 222 4.36 -5.93 -5.57
C VAL A 222 5.22 -5.84 -4.31
N SER A 223 6.54 -5.96 -4.46
CA SER A 223 7.48 -5.88 -3.34
C SER A 223 7.54 -4.48 -2.74
N MET A 224 7.53 -3.46 -3.59
CA MET A 224 7.52 -2.05 -3.18
C MET A 224 6.25 -1.70 -2.40
N ILE A 225 5.06 -2.04 -2.93
CA ILE A 225 3.81 -1.74 -2.24
C ILE A 225 3.65 -2.60 -0.98
N GLY A 226 4.06 -3.86 -1.02
CA GLY A 226 4.09 -4.70 0.18
C GLY A 226 4.95 -4.13 1.29
N PHE A 227 6.13 -3.60 0.94
CA PHE A 227 6.99 -2.86 1.87
C PHE A 227 6.30 -1.59 2.40
N VAL A 228 5.77 -0.74 1.51
CA VAL A 228 5.09 0.51 1.86
C VAL A 228 3.96 0.27 2.86
N VAL A 229 3.08 -0.67 2.55
CA VAL A 229 1.94 -0.99 3.43
C VAL A 229 2.40 -1.60 4.76
N TYR A 230 3.48 -2.38 4.75
CA TYR A 230 4.07 -2.93 5.99
C TYR A 230 4.56 -1.83 6.92
N VAL A 231 5.43 -0.95 6.42
CA VAL A 231 6.06 0.09 7.26
C VAL A 231 5.09 1.19 7.71
N HIS A 232 3.97 1.35 7.02
CA HIS A 232 2.94 2.31 7.40
C HIS A 232 2.13 1.88 8.63
N HIS A 233 1.96 0.58 8.85
CA HIS A 233 1.06 0.02 9.87
C HIS A 233 1.76 -0.91 10.87
N THR A 234 3.08 -1.08 10.74
CA THR A 234 3.85 -1.95 11.64
C THR A 234 4.98 -1.16 12.29
N HIS A 235 4.85 -0.91 13.58
CA HIS A 235 5.85 -0.23 14.40
C HIS A 235 5.58 -0.54 15.87
N VAL A 236 6.61 -0.57 16.72
CA VAL A 236 6.47 -0.87 18.16
C VAL A 236 5.55 0.11 18.91
N LYS A 237 5.35 1.32 18.37
CA LYS A 237 4.43 2.33 18.91
C LYS A 237 3.03 2.31 18.30
N VAL A 238 2.79 1.48 17.30
CA VAL A 238 1.49 1.34 16.64
C VAL A 238 0.65 0.32 17.38
N SER A 239 -0.53 0.72 17.82
CA SER A 239 -1.47 -0.13 18.56
C SER A 239 -2.47 -0.83 17.65
N TRP A 240 -2.90 -2.01 18.06
CA TRP A 240 -4.03 -2.73 17.52
C TRP A 240 -5.17 -2.79 18.53
N HIS A 241 -6.38 -2.98 18.06
CA HIS A 241 -7.57 -3.08 18.89
C HIS A 241 -8.36 -4.33 18.50
N ASP A 242 -8.95 -5.04 19.45
CA ASP A 242 -9.79 -6.24 19.23
C ASP A 242 -11.27 -5.97 19.55
N GLU A 243 -11.58 -4.82 20.17
CA GLU A 243 -12.92 -4.44 20.56
C GLU A 243 -13.33 -3.12 19.88
N ARG A 244 -14.44 -3.15 19.12
CA ARG A 244 -14.92 -2.02 18.30
C ARG A 244 -15.30 -0.79 19.12
N GLY A 245 -15.86 -0.98 20.33
CA GLY A 245 -16.23 0.13 21.20
C GLY A 245 -15.02 0.89 21.73
N ALA A 246 -13.98 0.14 22.17
CA ALA A 246 -12.70 0.70 22.60
C ALA A 246 -12.00 1.40 21.45
N TRP A 247 -11.94 0.78 20.26
CA TRP A 247 -11.38 1.36 19.04
C TRP A 247 -12.09 2.67 18.67
N SER A 248 -13.43 2.67 18.68
CA SER A 248 -14.22 3.87 18.35
C SER A 248 -13.97 5.03 19.33
N LYS A 249 -13.82 4.74 20.64
CA LYS A 249 -13.50 5.74 21.67
C LYS A 249 -12.06 6.25 21.55
N ALA A 250 -11.12 5.36 21.26
CA ALA A 250 -9.71 5.72 21.10
C ALA A 250 -9.47 6.63 19.89
N GLN A 251 -10.34 6.61 18.88
CA GLN A 251 -10.18 7.36 17.62
C GLN A 251 -8.76 7.22 17.03
N PRO A 252 -8.28 6.01 16.74
CA PRO A 252 -6.86 5.73 16.58
C PRO A 252 -6.30 6.12 15.21
N PHE A 253 -6.84 7.15 14.56
CA PHE A 253 -6.48 7.58 13.20
C PHE A 253 -5.08 8.18 13.07
N VAL A 254 -4.47 8.54 14.20
CA VAL A 254 -3.10 9.10 14.26
C VAL A 254 -2.13 8.05 14.79
N SER A 255 -2.56 7.21 15.74
CA SER A 255 -1.70 6.24 16.44
C SER A 255 -1.58 4.88 15.73
N THR A 256 -2.28 4.67 14.64
CA THR A 256 -2.27 3.42 13.85
C THR A 256 -1.44 3.51 12.58
N THR A 257 -0.75 4.63 12.39
CA THR A 257 0.05 4.90 11.19
C THR A 257 1.41 5.48 11.53
N VAL A 258 2.34 5.34 10.60
CA VAL A 258 3.70 5.85 10.70
C VAL A 258 3.97 6.83 9.56
N HIS A 259 4.48 8.02 9.87
CA HIS A 259 5.13 8.88 8.90
C HIS A 259 6.58 8.44 8.75
N LEU A 260 6.89 7.77 7.65
CA LEU A 260 8.24 7.30 7.36
C LEU A 260 9.01 8.35 6.56
N THR A 261 10.10 8.86 7.13
CA THR A 261 10.93 9.88 6.46
C THR A 261 12.16 9.25 5.81
N PHE A 262 12.47 9.68 4.60
CA PHE A 262 13.63 9.25 3.84
C PHE A 262 14.60 10.40 3.61
N PRO A 263 15.92 10.13 3.51
CA PRO A 263 16.86 11.12 3.00
C PRO A 263 16.54 11.47 1.53
N LEU A 264 17.04 12.61 1.06
CA LEU A 264 16.96 13.06 -0.35
C LEU A 264 15.54 13.18 -0.91
N GLN A 265 14.52 13.39 -0.08
CA GLN A 265 13.12 13.60 -0.47
C GLN A 265 12.54 12.44 -1.33
N ILE A 266 12.97 11.21 -1.10
CA ILE A 266 12.45 10.02 -1.80
C ILE A 266 10.91 9.94 -1.71
N GLY A 267 10.31 10.45 -0.64
CA GLY A 267 8.84 10.56 -0.51
C GLY A 267 8.18 11.27 -1.69
N ALA A 268 8.82 12.32 -2.24
CA ALA A 268 8.30 13.02 -3.43
C ALA A 268 8.29 12.13 -4.69
N LEU A 269 9.27 11.24 -4.84
CA LEU A 269 9.30 10.27 -5.94
C LEU A 269 8.16 9.25 -5.85
N MET A 270 7.62 9.04 -4.65
CA MET A 270 6.50 8.14 -4.36
C MET A 270 5.20 8.91 -4.13
N HIS A 271 5.02 10.05 -4.77
CA HIS A 271 3.82 10.89 -4.66
C HIS A 271 3.39 11.16 -3.21
N HIS A 272 4.34 11.31 -2.30
CA HIS A 272 4.08 11.63 -0.88
C HIS A 272 3.22 10.60 -0.13
N ILE A 273 3.17 9.32 -0.57
CA ILE A 273 2.39 8.29 0.13
C ILE A 273 2.95 7.97 1.53
N MET A 274 4.21 8.36 1.80
CA MET A 274 4.86 8.15 3.08
C MET A 274 4.35 9.07 4.19
N GLU A 275 3.70 10.18 3.83
CA GLU A 275 2.98 11.09 4.74
C GLU A 275 1.62 10.49 5.15
N HIS A 276 1.69 9.27 5.66
CA HIS A 276 0.56 8.36 5.77
C HIS A 276 -0.44 8.71 6.88
N THR A 277 0.01 9.40 7.93
CA THR A 277 -0.87 9.84 9.02
C THR A 277 -1.87 10.89 8.53
N ALA A 278 -1.41 11.87 7.73
CA ALA A 278 -2.30 12.85 7.12
C ALA A 278 -3.32 12.20 6.19
N HIS A 279 -2.86 11.20 5.41
CA HIS A 279 -3.70 10.43 4.50
C HIS A 279 -4.80 9.65 5.25
N HIS A 280 -4.47 8.94 6.34
CA HIS A 280 -5.46 8.22 7.15
C HIS A 280 -6.43 9.13 7.91
N LEU A 281 -5.95 10.30 8.31
CA LEU A 281 -6.81 11.27 8.99
C LEU A 281 -7.87 11.83 8.04
N ASP A 282 -7.45 12.24 6.83
CA ASP A 282 -8.36 12.75 5.80
C ASP A 282 -7.98 12.32 4.39
N MET A 283 -8.63 11.26 3.92
CA MET A 283 -8.46 10.72 2.56
C MET A 283 -8.84 11.71 1.44
N SER A 284 -9.49 12.82 1.74
CA SER A 284 -9.88 13.80 0.73
C SER A 284 -8.73 14.71 0.28
N ILE A 285 -7.59 14.64 0.96
CA ILE A 285 -6.39 15.42 0.62
C ILE A 285 -5.67 14.74 -0.53
N PRO A 286 -5.44 15.45 -1.66
CA PRO A 286 -4.74 14.87 -2.79
C PRO A 286 -3.25 14.66 -2.48
N LEU A 287 -2.65 13.64 -3.08
CA LEU A 287 -1.25 13.24 -2.89
C LEU A 287 -0.26 14.41 -2.95
N TYR A 288 -0.44 15.36 -3.86
CA TYR A 288 0.43 16.53 -4.02
C TYR A 288 0.28 17.59 -2.92
N LYS A 289 -0.65 17.41 -1.97
CA LYS A 289 -0.84 18.22 -0.75
C LYS A 289 -0.50 17.47 0.54
N LEU A 290 -0.26 16.14 0.47
CA LEU A 290 -0.02 15.31 1.66
C LEU A 290 1.16 15.79 2.49
N LYS A 291 2.26 16.22 1.86
CA LYS A 291 3.41 16.76 2.59
C LYS A 291 3.04 17.99 3.45
N GLN A 292 2.26 18.91 2.88
CA GLN A 292 1.80 20.10 3.61
C GLN A 292 0.85 19.73 4.75
N ALA A 293 -0.06 18.77 4.48
CA ALA A 293 -1.01 18.28 5.48
C ALA A 293 -0.29 17.57 6.65
N GLN A 294 0.69 16.74 6.35
CA GLN A 294 1.49 16.04 7.34
C GLN A 294 2.28 17.02 8.21
N SER A 295 2.99 17.99 7.60
CA SER A 295 3.73 19.00 8.35
C SER A 295 2.82 19.82 9.29
N LYS A 296 1.62 20.18 8.82
CA LYS A 296 0.64 20.88 9.64
C LYS A 296 0.12 20.02 10.80
N LEU A 297 -0.09 18.72 10.59
CA LEU A 297 -0.47 17.83 11.69
C LEU A 297 0.64 17.66 12.72
N GLU A 298 1.88 17.56 12.30
CA GLU A 298 3.04 17.44 13.18
C GLU A 298 3.23 18.70 14.05
N GLU A 299 2.97 19.88 13.49
CA GLU A 299 2.96 21.15 14.23
C GLU A 299 1.84 21.20 15.28
N LEU A 300 0.63 20.74 14.93
CA LEU A 300 -0.55 20.83 15.80
C LEU A 300 -0.67 19.68 16.81
N LEU A 301 0.00 18.57 16.55
CA LEU A 301 -0.02 17.35 17.37
C LEU A 301 1.42 16.88 17.71
N PRO A 302 2.24 17.73 18.32
CA PRO A 302 3.62 17.36 18.66
C PRO A 302 3.63 16.10 19.52
N GLU A 303 4.57 15.20 19.25
CA GLU A 303 4.78 13.93 19.97
C GLU A 303 3.60 12.91 19.88
N ARG A 304 2.53 13.20 19.13
CA ARG A 304 1.40 12.29 18.97
C ARG A 304 1.48 11.45 17.70
N ILE A 305 2.26 11.90 16.74
CA ILE A 305 2.46 11.21 15.44
C ILE A 305 3.73 10.38 15.53
N VAL A 306 3.66 9.15 15.05
CA VAL A 306 4.84 8.30 14.94
C VAL A 306 5.63 8.72 13.71
N ILE A 307 6.70 9.48 13.92
CA ILE A 307 7.65 9.88 12.87
C ILE A 307 8.86 8.96 12.97
N GLN A 308 9.18 8.27 11.89
CA GLN A 308 10.28 7.31 11.86
C GLN A 308 11.22 7.60 10.69
N PRO A 309 12.47 8.01 10.94
CA PRO A 309 13.50 8.01 9.91
C PRO A 309 13.80 6.58 9.43
N PHE A 310 13.79 6.39 8.12
CA PHE A 310 14.10 5.08 7.55
C PHE A 310 15.57 4.72 7.72
N SER A 311 15.78 3.49 8.17
CA SER A 311 17.05 2.77 8.01
C SER A 311 16.78 1.27 7.93
N TRP A 312 17.64 0.53 7.24
CA TRP A 312 17.52 -0.93 7.18
C TRP A 312 17.65 -1.57 8.57
N GLY A 313 18.46 -0.98 9.46
CA GLY A 313 18.57 -1.41 10.85
C GLY A 313 17.23 -1.33 11.58
N TRP A 314 16.56 -0.19 11.52
CA TRP A 314 15.21 0.00 12.07
C TRP A 314 14.20 -0.97 11.44
N TYR A 315 14.20 -1.09 10.12
CA TYR A 315 13.26 -1.95 9.41
C TYR A 315 13.32 -3.41 9.87
N PHE A 316 14.53 -3.99 9.91
CA PHE A 316 14.71 -5.36 10.39
C PHE A 316 14.52 -5.51 11.88
N GLN A 317 14.78 -4.46 12.69
CA GLN A 317 14.43 -4.46 14.10
C GLN A 317 12.90 -4.51 14.28
N THR A 318 12.16 -3.65 13.58
CA THR A 318 10.69 -3.67 13.58
C THR A 318 10.15 -5.04 13.15
N ALA A 319 10.73 -5.64 12.10
CA ALA A 319 10.35 -6.97 11.67
C ALA A 319 10.64 -8.06 12.72
N ARG A 320 11.64 -7.90 13.58
CA ARG A 320 11.89 -8.80 14.72
C ARG A 320 10.90 -8.59 15.85
N ASP A 321 10.59 -7.35 16.17
CA ASP A 321 9.83 -6.97 17.36
C ASP A 321 8.31 -7.11 17.16
N CYS A 322 7.80 -6.84 15.95
CA CYS A 322 6.36 -6.83 15.65
C CYS A 322 5.91 -8.16 15.03
N LYS A 323 5.88 -9.25 15.80
CA LYS A 323 5.45 -10.57 15.32
C LYS A 323 3.99 -10.84 15.62
N LEU A 324 3.62 -10.85 16.87
CA LEU A 324 2.27 -11.10 17.38
C LEU A 324 1.83 -9.89 18.21
N TYR A 325 0.53 -9.81 18.51
CA TYR A 325 0.00 -8.74 19.35
C TYR A 325 -0.83 -9.32 20.48
N ASP A 326 -0.45 -9.02 21.71
CA ASP A 326 -1.21 -9.42 22.90
C ASP A 326 -2.11 -8.26 23.36
N PHE A 327 -3.42 -8.39 23.13
CA PHE A 327 -4.41 -7.39 23.47
C PHE A 327 -4.62 -7.25 24.98
N LYS A 328 -4.25 -8.25 25.79
CA LYS A 328 -4.39 -8.20 27.27
C LYS A 328 -3.40 -7.22 27.87
N ILE A 329 -2.21 -7.13 27.28
CA ILE A 329 -1.14 -6.22 27.75
C ILE A 329 -0.90 -5.06 26.81
N ASP A 330 -1.69 -4.96 25.73
CA ASP A 330 -1.59 -3.91 24.69
C ASP A 330 -0.15 -3.75 24.16
N SER A 331 0.45 -4.86 23.70
CA SER A 331 1.87 -4.90 23.33
C SER A 331 2.15 -5.86 22.19
N TRP A 332 3.09 -5.47 21.31
CA TRP A 332 3.72 -6.41 20.41
C TRP A 332 4.52 -7.45 21.17
N THR A 333 4.57 -8.66 20.64
CA THR A 333 5.35 -9.76 21.19
C THR A 333 6.16 -10.46 20.11
N ASP A 334 7.19 -11.20 20.52
CA ASP A 334 7.84 -12.19 19.67
C ASP A 334 6.97 -13.45 19.51
N TYR A 335 7.46 -14.46 18.79
CA TYR A 335 6.74 -15.74 18.60
C TYR A 335 6.66 -16.61 19.85
N GLU A 336 7.44 -16.31 20.86
CA GLU A 336 7.42 -16.95 22.18
C GLU A 336 6.48 -16.23 23.17
N GLY A 337 5.80 -15.14 22.70
CA GLY A 337 4.86 -14.36 23.51
C GLY A 337 5.53 -13.36 24.46
N ARG A 338 6.85 -13.14 24.35
CA ARG A 338 7.55 -12.16 25.19
C ARG A 338 7.29 -10.74 24.64
N PRO A 339 6.90 -9.78 25.50
CA PRO A 339 6.67 -8.40 25.07
C PRO A 339 7.94 -7.78 24.46
N THR A 340 7.75 -7.12 23.31
CA THR A 340 8.81 -6.45 22.53
C THR A 340 8.58 -4.95 22.36
N SER A 341 7.41 -4.46 22.74
CA SER A 341 7.11 -3.03 22.81
C SER A 341 6.74 -2.61 24.21
N VAL A 342 7.12 -1.40 24.59
CA VAL A 342 6.68 -0.81 25.85
C VAL A 342 5.27 -0.28 25.65
N LYS A 343 4.35 -0.59 26.58
CA LYS A 343 3.00 -0.03 26.60
C LYS A 343 3.07 1.48 26.38
N SER A 344 2.49 1.97 25.31
CA SER A 344 2.33 3.41 25.15
C SER A 344 1.39 3.89 26.25
N THR A 345 1.94 4.45 27.31
CA THR A 345 1.12 5.07 28.37
C THR A 345 0.19 6.05 27.67
N PRO A 346 -1.14 5.95 27.80
CA PRO A 346 -2.03 6.98 27.31
C PRO A 346 -1.55 8.26 28.01
N VAL A 347 -1.05 9.23 27.26
CA VAL A 347 -0.82 10.55 27.82
C VAL A 347 -2.17 11.02 28.29
N ALA A 348 -2.32 11.14 29.61
CA ALA A 348 -3.55 11.56 30.26
C ALA A 348 -4.14 12.76 29.53
N ALA A 349 -5.46 12.73 29.33
CA ALA A 349 -6.24 13.72 28.62
C ALA A 349 -6.13 15.11 29.23
#